data_0ac8f11e328c0a973a34886809bd2a2f
#
_entry.id   0ac8f11e328c0a973a34886809bd2a2f
#
_cell.length_a   1.000
_cell.length_b   1.000
_cell.length_c   1.000
_cell.angle_alpha   90.00
_cell.angle_beta   90.00
_cell.angle_gamma   90.00
#
_symmetry.space_group_name_H-M   'P 1'
#
loop_
_entity.id
_entity.type
_entity.pdbx_description
1 polymer ?
#
loop_
_entity_poly.entity_id
_entity_poly.type
_entity_poly.pdbx_seq_one_letter_code
_entity_poly.pdbx_strand_id
1 'polypeptide(L)'
;MLVKIMKTLIISLSYHHKNTDKIAFVFAKAFEAEVKAPSEVDPNSLPDYDIIGFGSGISFGRHYKDLLEFVDKLPTVTKQQAFIFSTSGQANNGPKFHKKLREALQSRGFNIVGEFNCTGFDTYGALKIFGGIQKGHPNEDDIKQAEAFALSLKQSLK
;
A
#
# COMPACT_ATOMS: atom_id res chain seq x y z
N MET A 1 1.32 6.81 32.54
CA MET A 1 0.75 7.34 31.29
C MET A 1 0.51 6.19 30.32
N LEU A 2 -0.73 6.05 29.86
CA LEU A 2 -1.05 5.01 28.89
C LEU A 2 -0.65 5.45 27.49
N VAL A 3 0.20 4.65 26.84
CA VAL A 3 0.52 4.87 25.43
C VAL A 3 -0.58 4.24 24.60
N LYS A 4 -1.28 5.05 23.80
CA LYS A 4 -2.31 4.53 22.90
C LYS A 4 -1.65 3.68 21.82
N ILE A 5 -2.05 2.41 21.74
CA ILE A 5 -1.64 1.53 20.65
C ILE A 5 -2.50 1.86 19.44
N MET A 6 -1.85 2.25 18.35
CA MET A 6 -2.55 2.57 17.11
C MET A 6 -3.00 1.27 16.43
N LYS A 7 -4.31 1.10 16.26
CA LYS A 7 -4.86 -0.07 15.58
C LYS A 7 -4.75 0.13 14.07
N THR A 8 -3.96 -0.71 13.42
CA THR A 8 -3.60 -0.57 12.00
C THR A 8 -4.00 -1.81 11.21
N LEU A 9 -4.48 -1.59 10.00
CA LEU A 9 -4.72 -2.65 9.01
C LEU A 9 -3.93 -2.34 7.75
N ILE A 10 -3.28 -3.35 7.20
CA ILE A 10 -2.58 -3.24 5.91
C ILE A 10 -3.36 -4.06 4.88
N ILE A 11 -3.88 -3.40 3.86
CA ILE A 11 -4.59 -4.04 2.75
C ILE A 11 -3.63 -4.09 1.58
N SER A 12 -3.28 -5.29 1.14
CA SER A 12 -2.30 -5.51 0.08
C SER A 12 -2.85 -6.44 -0.98
N LEU A 13 -2.70 -6.05 -2.24
CA LEU A 13 -3.05 -6.88 -3.38
C LEU A 13 -1.80 -7.06 -4.24
N SER A 14 -1.32 -8.29 -4.30
CA SER A 14 -0.07 -8.62 -4.99
C SER A 14 -0.30 -9.80 -5.92
N TYR A 15 0.08 -9.63 -7.16
CA TYR A 15 0.06 -10.72 -8.13
C TYR A 15 1.49 -11.18 -8.40
N HIS A 16 2.08 -10.87 -9.52
CA HIS A 16 3.41 -11.32 -9.93
C HIS A 16 4.47 -11.14 -8.83
N HIS A 17 5.18 -12.22 -8.48
CA HIS A 17 6.32 -12.25 -7.54
C HIS A 17 6.04 -11.75 -6.12
N LYS A 18 4.80 -11.37 -5.83
CA LYS A 18 4.36 -10.89 -4.49
C LYS A 18 5.22 -9.76 -3.93
N ASN A 19 5.66 -8.86 -4.79
CA ASN A 19 6.52 -7.73 -4.40
C ASN A 19 5.84 -6.81 -3.38
N THR A 20 4.58 -6.47 -3.62
CA THR A 20 3.84 -5.58 -2.74
C THR A 20 3.63 -6.21 -1.37
N ASP A 21 3.39 -7.54 -1.32
CA ASP A 21 3.23 -8.25 -0.05
C ASP A 21 4.51 -8.18 0.79
N LYS A 22 5.67 -8.24 0.18
CA LYS A 22 6.94 -8.09 0.91
C LYS A 22 7.01 -6.75 1.63
N ILE A 23 6.60 -5.68 0.96
CA ILE A 23 6.56 -4.33 1.54
C ILE A 23 5.45 -4.24 2.59
N ALA A 24 4.29 -4.83 2.32
CA ALA A 24 3.18 -4.86 3.27
C ALA A 24 3.60 -5.51 4.60
N PHE A 25 4.37 -6.59 4.55
CA PHE A 25 4.87 -7.25 5.76
C PHE A 25 5.86 -6.38 6.54
N VAL A 26 6.64 -5.56 5.87
CA VAL A 26 7.52 -4.58 6.54
C VAL A 26 6.67 -3.60 7.35
N PHE A 27 5.62 -3.05 6.73
CA PHE A 27 4.70 -2.14 7.42
C PHE A 27 3.96 -2.84 8.55
N ALA A 28 3.50 -4.07 8.32
CA ALA A 28 2.80 -4.83 9.34
C ALA A 28 3.67 -5.04 10.59
N LYS A 29 4.94 -5.36 10.39
CA LYS A 29 5.88 -5.51 11.50
C LYS A 29 6.07 -4.20 12.26
N ALA A 30 6.24 -3.09 11.52
CA ALA A 30 6.46 -1.78 12.12
C ALA A 30 5.25 -1.28 12.90
N PHE A 31 4.04 -1.53 12.41
CA PHE A 31 2.78 -1.08 13.02
C PHE A 31 2.12 -2.14 13.91
N GLU A 32 2.70 -3.34 14.01
CA GLU A 32 2.08 -4.48 14.70
C GLU A 32 0.68 -4.76 14.15
N ALA A 33 0.56 -4.80 12.82
CA ALA A 33 -0.69 -4.87 12.09
C ALA A 33 -0.87 -6.21 11.37
N GLU A 34 -2.10 -6.49 11.00
CA GLU A 34 -2.43 -7.60 10.10
C GLU A 34 -2.31 -7.14 8.65
N VAL A 35 -1.95 -8.07 7.76
CA VAL A 35 -2.00 -7.90 6.32
C VAL A 35 -3.17 -8.72 5.79
N LYS A 36 -4.05 -8.08 5.04
CA LYS A 36 -5.19 -8.74 4.41
C LYS A 36 -5.30 -8.36 2.94
N ALA A 37 -5.72 -9.32 2.12
CA ALA A 37 -6.14 -9.00 0.76
C ALA A 37 -7.52 -8.31 0.80
N PRO A 38 -7.88 -7.53 -0.23
CA PRO A 38 -9.20 -6.89 -0.25
C PRO A 38 -10.37 -7.87 -0.05
N SER A 39 -10.25 -9.08 -0.60
CA SER A 39 -11.29 -10.11 -0.46
C SER A 39 -11.48 -10.62 0.97
N GLU A 40 -10.50 -10.39 1.85
CA GLU A 40 -10.53 -10.84 3.24
C GLU A 40 -11.04 -9.76 4.21
N VAL A 41 -11.32 -8.56 3.70
CA VAL A 41 -11.69 -7.41 4.53
C VAL A 41 -13.20 -7.22 4.52
N ASP A 42 -13.78 -7.11 5.73
CA ASP A 42 -15.15 -6.63 5.86
C ASP A 42 -15.14 -5.10 5.79
N PRO A 43 -15.75 -4.51 4.74
CA PRO A 43 -15.76 -3.04 4.59
C PRO A 43 -16.33 -2.29 5.79
N ASN A 44 -17.24 -2.92 6.53
CA ASN A 44 -17.86 -2.30 7.69
C ASN A 44 -16.93 -2.27 8.91
N SER A 45 -15.83 -3.01 8.89
CA SER A 45 -14.86 -3.03 9.99
C SER A 45 -13.84 -1.88 9.91
N LEU A 46 -13.76 -1.19 8.79
CA LEU A 46 -12.72 -0.17 8.57
C LEU A 46 -12.72 0.96 9.59
N PRO A 47 -13.89 1.47 10.05
CA PRO A 47 -13.90 2.50 11.08
C PRO A 47 -13.27 2.10 12.42
N ASP A 48 -13.09 0.79 12.65
CA ASP A 48 -12.47 0.28 13.88
C ASP A 48 -10.96 0.52 13.93
N TYR A 49 -10.35 0.87 12.81
CA TYR A 49 -8.91 1.08 12.72
C TYR A 49 -8.57 2.57 12.80
N ASP A 50 -7.42 2.87 13.40
CA ASP A 50 -6.90 4.24 13.47
C ASP A 50 -6.27 4.66 12.16
N ILE A 51 -5.60 3.72 11.48
CA ILE A 51 -4.96 3.97 10.18
C ILE A 51 -5.00 2.71 9.33
N ILE A 52 -5.20 2.87 8.03
CA ILE A 52 -5.23 1.77 7.08
C ILE A 52 -4.25 2.05 5.95
N GLY A 53 -3.40 1.05 5.65
CA GLY A 53 -2.54 1.10 4.47
C GLY A 53 -3.23 0.41 3.29
N PHE A 54 -3.21 1.02 2.13
CA PHE A 54 -3.76 0.47 0.89
C PHE A 54 -2.64 0.35 -0.14
N GLY A 55 -2.38 -0.84 -0.63
CA GLY A 55 -1.30 -1.02 -1.59
C GLY A 55 -1.52 -2.14 -2.59
N SER A 56 -0.85 -2.02 -3.71
CA SER A 56 -0.78 -3.04 -4.75
C SER A 56 0.41 -2.79 -5.67
N GLY A 57 0.65 -3.73 -6.57
CA GLY A 57 1.49 -3.46 -7.73
C GLY A 57 0.83 -2.42 -8.65
N ILE A 58 1.58 -2.01 -9.66
CA ILE A 58 1.12 -1.04 -10.65
C ILE A 58 0.99 -1.74 -12.00
N SER A 59 -0.12 -1.52 -12.67
CA SER A 59 -0.41 -2.02 -14.01
C SER A 59 -1.05 -0.90 -14.82
N PHE A 60 -0.52 -0.66 -16.01
CA PHE A 60 -1.00 0.43 -16.90
C PHE A 60 -0.99 1.80 -16.21
N GLY A 61 0.05 2.07 -15.41
CA GLY A 61 0.25 3.38 -14.78
C GLY A 61 -0.63 3.68 -13.57
N ARG A 62 -1.25 2.65 -12.98
CA ARG A 62 -2.13 2.82 -11.80
C ARG A 62 -2.14 1.56 -10.97
N HIS A 63 -2.68 1.66 -9.77
CA HIS A 63 -2.90 0.49 -8.91
C HIS A 63 -3.78 -0.53 -9.61
N TYR A 64 -3.67 -1.79 -9.20
CA TYR A 64 -4.46 -2.87 -9.77
C TYR A 64 -5.96 -2.55 -9.70
N LYS A 65 -6.66 -2.90 -10.78
CA LYS A 65 -8.09 -2.67 -10.93
C LYS A 65 -8.90 -3.21 -9.75
N ASP A 66 -8.57 -4.40 -9.27
CA ASP A 66 -9.31 -5.03 -8.19
C ASP A 66 -9.21 -4.24 -6.88
N LEU A 67 -8.08 -3.59 -6.62
CA LEU A 67 -7.95 -2.71 -5.46
C LEU A 67 -8.80 -1.45 -5.64
N LEU A 68 -8.78 -0.84 -6.82
CA LEU A 68 -9.58 0.33 -7.12
C LEU A 68 -11.09 0.03 -7.01
N GLU A 69 -11.53 -1.12 -7.52
CA GLU A 69 -12.92 -1.56 -7.42
C GLU A 69 -13.33 -1.80 -5.97
N PHE A 70 -12.43 -2.38 -5.17
CA PHE A 70 -12.67 -2.56 -3.75
C PHE A 70 -12.93 -1.22 -3.05
N VAL A 71 -12.09 -0.21 -3.32
CA VAL A 71 -12.24 1.11 -2.72
C VAL A 71 -13.55 1.78 -3.18
N ASP A 72 -13.91 1.63 -4.43
CA ASP A 72 -15.14 2.22 -4.97
C ASP A 72 -16.41 1.67 -4.30
N LYS A 73 -16.33 0.48 -3.71
CA LYS A 73 -17.45 -0.17 -3.00
C LYS A 73 -17.44 0.11 -1.50
N LEU A 74 -16.45 0.82 -0.98
CA LEU A 74 -16.37 1.10 0.45
C LEU A 74 -17.44 2.09 0.88
N PRO A 75 -17.98 1.92 2.11
CA PRO A 75 -18.81 2.97 2.69
C PRO A 75 -18.00 4.23 2.93
N THR A 76 -18.66 5.37 2.97
CA THR A 76 -18.01 6.63 3.31
C THR A 76 -17.61 6.62 4.78
N VAL A 77 -16.39 7.06 5.06
CA VAL A 77 -15.87 7.21 6.42
C VAL A 77 -15.64 8.70 6.73
N THR A 78 -15.41 9.03 8.00
CA THR A 78 -15.17 10.41 8.42
C THR A 78 -13.74 10.57 8.88
N LYS A 79 -12.92 11.27 8.08
CA LYS A 79 -11.54 11.64 8.42
C LYS A 79 -10.68 10.48 8.89
N GLN A 80 -10.90 9.29 8.35
CA GLN A 80 -10.07 8.14 8.70
C GLN A 80 -8.71 8.26 8.02
N GLN A 81 -7.65 8.00 8.77
CA GLN A 81 -6.29 8.10 8.23
C GLN A 81 -5.95 6.90 7.37
N ALA A 82 -5.29 7.16 6.26
CA ALA A 82 -4.83 6.12 5.36
C ALA A 82 -3.49 6.50 4.75
N PHE A 83 -2.72 5.49 4.35
CA PHE A 83 -1.54 5.70 3.53
C PHE A 83 -1.59 4.77 2.32
N ILE A 84 -0.86 5.14 1.27
CA ILE A 84 -0.83 4.42 0.01
C ILE A 84 0.57 3.89 -0.23
N PHE A 85 0.67 2.66 -0.72
CA PHE A 85 1.96 2.11 -1.10
C PHE A 85 1.85 1.30 -2.38
N SER A 86 2.97 1.20 -3.10
CA SER A 86 3.03 0.42 -4.33
C SER A 86 4.43 -0.09 -4.60
N THR A 87 4.50 -1.11 -5.44
CA THR A 87 5.74 -1.57 -6.05
C THR A 87 5.58 -1.53 -7.56
N SER A 88 6.62 -1.14 -8.27
CA SER A 88 6.58 -1.04 -9.73
C SER A 88 7.98 -1.17 -10.32
N GLY A 89 8.07 -1.44 -11.61
CA GLY A 89 9.34 -1.41 -12.31
C GLY A 89 9.89 0.00 -12.51
N GLN A 90 9.09 1.04 -12.21
CA GLN A 90 9.45 2.44 -12.40
C GLN A 90 9.14 3.24 -11.14
N ALA A 91 9.95 3.07 -10.11
CA ALA A 91 9.71 3.64 -8.79
C ALA A 91 9.58 5.17 -8.78
N ASN A 92 10.21 5.87 -9.72
CA ASN A 92 10.20 7.35 -9.76
C ASN A 92 8.84 7.94 -10.10
N ASN A 93 7.89 7.14 -10.55
CA ASN A 93 6.55 7.59 -10.95
C ASN A 93 5.47 7.36 -9.88
N GLY A 94 5.88 7.08 -8.63
CA GLY A 94 4.96 6.79 -7.55
C GLY A 94 3.77 7.74 -7.42
N PRO A 95 4.00 9.06 -7.25
CA PRO A 95 2.88 10.00 -7.09
C PRO A 95 1.88 9.99 -8.25
N LYS A 96 2.37 9.78 -9.46
CA LYS A 96 1.53 9.69 -10.66
C LYS A 96 0.71 8.40 -10.65
N PHE A 97 1.34 7.28 -10.29
CA PHE A 97 0.68 5.98 -10.24
C PHE A 97 -0.37 5.92 -9.14
N HIS A 98 -0.21 6.67 -8.06
CA HIS A 98 -1.11 6.67 -6.92
C HIS A 98 -2.36 7.53 -7.12
N LYS A 99 -2.39 8.37 -8.15
CA LYS A 99 -3.43 9.39 -8.34
C LYS A 99 -4.85 8.84 -8.24
N LYS A 100 -5.16 7.77 -8.97
CA LYS A 100 -6.51 7.21 -8.98
C LYS A 100 -6.93 6.65 -7.63
N LEU A 101 -6.02 5.95 -6.96
CA LEU A 101 -6.29 5.40 -5.63
C LEU A 101 -6.46 6.54 -4.61
N ARG A 102 -5.60 7.54 -4.67
CA ARG A 102 -5.68 8.71 -3.79
C ARG A 102 -7.04 9.41 -3.92
N GLU A 103 -7.45 9.70 -5.16
CA GLU A 103 -8.73 10.35 -5.41
C GLU A 103 -9.91 9.50 -4.95
N ALA A 104 -9.87 8.20 -5.20
CA ALA A 104 -10.92 7.28 -4.77
C ALA A 104 -11.05 7.24 -3.24
N LEU A 105 -9.92 7.14 -2.53
CA LEU A 105 -9.91 7.13 -1.07
C LEU A 105 -10.40 8.45 -0.49
N GLN A 106 -9.93 9.56 -1.03
CA GLN A 106 -10.37 10.89 -0.59
C GLN A 106 -11.87 11.08 -0.78
N SER A 107 -12.42 10.58 -1.88
CA SER A 107 -13.87 10.67 -2.14
C SER A 107 -14.69 9.86 -1.14
N ARG A 108 -14.08 8.90 -0.45
CA ARG A 108 -14.72 8.08 0.59
C ARG A 108 -14.49 8.60 2.00
N GLY A 109 -13.80 9.74 2.15
CA GLY A 109 -13.58 10.37 3.45
C GLY A 109 -12.24 10.08 4.10
N PHE A 110 -11.35 9.35 3.41
CA PHE A 110 -10.02 9.07 3.94
C PHE A 110 -9.11 10.29 3.83
N ASN A 111 -8.30 10.50 4.86
CA ASN A 111 -7.24 11.48 4.86
C ASN A 111 -5.91 10.78 4.59
N ILE A 112 -5.28 11.09 3.46
CA ILE A 112 -4.03 10.44 3.06
C ILE A 112 -2.86 11.10 3.79
N VAL A 113 -2.22 10.35 4.69
CA VAL A 113 -1.14 10.87 5.54
C VAL A 113 0.25 10.51 5.05
N GLY A 114 0.35 9.67 4.02
CA GLY A 114 1.65 9.33 3.43
C GLY A 114 1.49 8.44 2.22
N GLU A 115 2.53 8.42 1.38
CA GLU A 115 2.57 7.57 0.20
C GLU A 115 3.99 7.01 0.04
N PHE A 116 4.09 5.75 -0.31
CA PHE A 116 5.36 5.04 -0.50
C PHE A 116 5.34 4.27 -1.80
N ASN A 117 6.43 4.34 -2.55
CA ASN A 117 6.64 3.52 -3.74
C ASN A 117 8.07 3.02 -3.76
N CYS A 118 8.26 1.76 -4.14
CA CYS A 118 9.59 1.24 -4.38
C CYS A 118 9.61 0.35 -5.60
N THR A 119 10.82 -0.05 -5.99
CA THR A 119 11.03 -0.92 -7.13
C THR A 119 10.60 -2.35 -6.80
N GLY A 120 9.94 -3.01 -7.74
CA GLY A 120 9.58 -4.42 -7.68
C GLY A 120 9.99 -5.13 -8.96
N PHE A 121 10.28 -6.43 -8.87
CA PHE A 121 10.59 -7.24 -10.03
C PHE A 121 9.37 -7.30 -10.96
N ASP A 122 9.55 -6.87 -12.21
CA ASP A 122 8.47 -6.75 -13.18
C ASP A 122 8.71 -7.68 -14.38
N THR A 123 7.81 -8.64 -14.57
CA THR A 123 7.82 -9.56 -15.72
C THR A 123 6.55 -9.44 -16.56
N TYR A 124 5.82 -8.34 -16.42
CA TYR A 124 4.54 -8.16 -17.10
C TYR A 124 4.73 -7.97 -18.61
N GLY A 125 3.89 -8.63 -19.40
CA GLY A 125 3.84 -8.48 -20.86
C GLY A 125 5.17 -8.81 -21.55
N ALA A 126 5.66 -7.90 -22.39
CA ALA A 126 6.90 -8.05 -23.15
C ALA A 126 8.13 -8.19 -22.27
N LEU A 127 8.10 -7.67 -21.04
CA LEU A 127 9.22 -7.77 -20.11
C LEU A 127 9.53 -9.21 -19.72
N LYS A 128 8.54 -10.09 -19.77
CA LYS A 128 8.72 -11.52 -19.48
C LYS A 128 9.69 -12.19 -20.45
N ILE A 129 9.70 -11.74 -21.72
CA ILE A 129 10.58 -12.28 -22.77
C ILE A 129 12.05 -12.01 -22.44
N PHE A 130 12.32 -10.87 -21.80
CA PHE A 130 13.67 -10.44 -21.44
C PHE A 130 14.04 -10.82 -20.00
N GLY A 131 13.27 -11.71 -19.36
CA GLY A 131 13.53 -12.13 -17.98
C GLY A 131 13.04 -11.13 -16.94
N GLY A 132 12.26 -10.10 -17.35
CA GLY A 132 11.75 -9.09 -16.47
C GLY A 132 12.70 -7.92 -16.26
N ILE A 133 12.23 -6.89 -15.55
CA ILE A 133 13.05 -5.75 -15.15
C ILE A 133 13.08 -5.65 -13.63
N GLN A 134 14.13 -5.01 -13.08
CA GLN A 134 14.33 -4.82 -11.64
C GLN A 134 14.36 -6.14 -10.86
N LYS A 135 14.94 -7.19 -11.47
CA LYS A 135 15.13 -8.48 -10.81
C LYS A 135 15.89 -8.29 -9.50
N GLY A 136 15.42 -8.95 -8.44
CA GLY A 136 16.01 -8.79 -7.10
C GLY A 136 15.37 -7.69 -6.27
N HIS A 137 14.39 -6.96 -6.82
CA HIS A 137 13.63 -5.95 -6.07
C HIS A 137 12.26 -6.49 -5.67
N PRO A 138 11.71 -6.08 -4.51
CA PRO A 138 12.37 -5.23 -3.52
C PRO A 138 13.63 -5.89 -2.95
N ASN A 139 14.71 -5.11 -2.87
CA ASN A 139 15.95 -5.56 -2.27
C ASN A 139 16.08 -5.03 -0.83
N GLU A 140 17.24 -5.24 -0.22
CA GLU A 140 17.48 -4.81 1.16
C GLU A 140 17.34 -3.29 1.33
N ASP A 141 17.78 -2.50 0.35
CA ASP A 141 17.64 -1.04 0.40
C ASP A 141 16.17 -0.61 0.31
N ASP A 142 15.38 -1.28 -0.52
CA ASP A 142 13.94 -1.03 -0.62
C ASP A 142 13.25 -1.33 0.70
N ILE A 143 13.63 -2.42 1.36
CA ILE A 143 13.11 -2.79 2.68
C ILE A 143 13.45 -1.73 3.73
N LYS A 144 14.69 -1.25 3.73
CA LYS A 144 15.12 -0.19 4.65
C LYS A 144 14.35 1.11 4.43
N GLN A 145 14.09 1.46 3.17
CA GLN A 145 13.28 2.63 2.85
C GLN A 145 11.85 2.48 3.36
N ALA A 146 11.26 1.29 3.22
CA ALA A 146 9.93 1.01 3.74
C ALA A 146 9.88 1.10 5.27
N GLU A 147 10.90 0.56 5.95
CA GLU A 147 11.02 0.67 7.41
C GLU A 147 11.11 2.13 7.86
N ALA A 148 11.93 2.93 7.17
CA ALA A 148 12.10 4.35 7.47
C ALA A 148 10.80 5.12 7.24
N PHE A 149 10.08 4.82 6.18
CA PHE A 149 8.77 5.41 5.91
C PHE A 149 7.78 5.10 7.04
N ALA A 150 7.68 3.84 7.44
CA ALA A 150 6.78 3.42 8.50
C ALA A 150 7.10 4.10 9.82
N LEU A 151 8.38 4.18 10.19
CA LEU A 151 8.82 4.82 11.42
C LEU A 151 8.51 6.32 11.41
N SER A 152 8.79 7.01 10.30
CA SER A 152 8.48 8.41 10.13
C SER A 152 6.98 8.67 10.22
N LEU A 153 6.17 7.82 9.61
CA LEU A 153 4.73 7.92 9.63
C LEU A 153 4.18 7.75 11.07
N LYS A 154 4.66 6.75 11.79
CA LYS A 154 4.28 6.53 13.19
C LYS A 154 4.59 7.76 14.05
N GLN A 155 5.75 8.38 13.85
CA GLN A 155 6.15 9.56 14.61
C GLN A 155 5.25 10.76 14.30
N SER A 156 4.84 10.93 13.04
CA SER A 156 4.00 12.05 12.63
C SER A 156 2.57 11.94 13.16
N LEU A 157 2.13 10.73 13.53
CA LEU A 157 0.76 10.46 13.98
C LEU A 157 0.61 10.46 15.52
N LYS A 158 1.68 10.67 16.21
CA LYS A 158 1.65 10.77 17.68
C LYS A 158 1.08 12.09 18.17
#